data_445f9eb2ed8bf5a5863484e5c1bc4d30
#
_entry.id   445f9eb2ed8bf5a5863484e5c1bc4d30
#
_cell.length_a   1.000
_cell.length_b   1.000
_cell.length_c   1.000
_cell.angle_alpha   90.00
_cell.angle_beta   90.00
_cell.angle_gamma   90.00
#
_symmetry.space_group_name_H-M   'P 1'
#
loop_
_entity.id
_entity.type
_entity.pdbx_description
1 polymer ?
#
loop_
_entity_poly.entity_id
_entity_poly.type
_entity_poly.pdbx_seq_one_letter_code
_entity_poly.pdbx_strand_id
1 'polypeptide(L)'
;MLNKKSIDDINVNGKRVLCRCDFNVPLDGDRITDETRLVAALPTIKKLIADGGKVILCSHLGKPKGADKTLSLAPVAKRLSELLGQDVKFAADDTVVGDNARAAVAAMNNGDVILLENTRFRAEETKNGEEFSKDLASIADVFVNDAFGTAHRAHCSNVGVTKYVDTAVVGYLMQKEIDFLGNAVNNSVRPFVAILGGSKVSSKISVINNLLDKVDTLIIGGGMSYTFQKAHGGNVGQSLVEDDYLDYAKEMMAKAEAKGVKMLIPIDTVVTKEFSNDAPFHVVEAGCQEDDDMGMDIGPKTCELYKDALKDAKTVVWNGPMGVFEFPNFAKGTIAVAEELAQLTDATTIIGGGDSAAAVNNLGFGDKMTHISTGGGASLEFLEGKELPGVVAANDK
;
A
#
# COMPACT_ATOMS: atom_id res chain seq x y z
N MET A 1 13.88 -13.18 7.92
CA MET A 1 12.41 -13.25 8.01
C MET A 1 11.95 -12.36 9.16
N LEU A 2 10.96 -11.51 8.94
CA LEU A 2 10.36 -10.66 9.99
C LEU A 2 9.42 -11.50 10.84
N ASN A 3 9.62 -11.50 12.15
CA ASN A 3 8.81 -12.25 13.10
C ASN A 3 8.42 -11.34 14.28
N LYS A 4 7.40 -10.51 14.04
CA LYS A 4 6.91 -9.52 15.02
C LYS A 4 5.81 -10.09 15.90
N LYS A 5 5.77 -9.66 17.16
CA LYS A 5 4.63 -9.94 18.04
C LYS A 5 3.38 -9.24 17.49
N SER A 6 2.27 -9.95 17.51
CA SER A 6 0.95 -9.42 17.17
C SER A 6 0.05 -9.35 18.41
N ILE A 7 -1.15 -8.83 18.21
CA ILE A 7 -2.18 -8.80 19.26
C ILE A 7 -2.58 -10.20 19.76
N ASP A 8 -2.30 -11.24 18.99
CA ASP A 8 -2.54 -12.64 19.42
C ASP A 8 -1.47 -13.15 20.40
N ASP A 9 -0.33 -12.48 20.50
CA ASP A 9 0.82 -12.89 21.32
C ASP A 9 0.83 -12.26 22.71
N ILE A 10 -0.16 -11.43 23.04
CA ILE A 10 -0.23 -10.66 24.29
C ILE A 10 -1.61 -10.78 24.95
N ASN A 11 -1.65 -10.46 26.24
CA ASN A 11 -2.89 -10.34 27.00
C ASN A 11 -3.17 -8.87 27.29
N VAL A 12 -4.29 -8.36 26.77
CA VAL A 12 -4.71 -6.96 26.93
C VAL A 12 -5.83 -6.76 27.95
N ASN A 13 -6.28 -7.81 28.61
CA ASN A 13 -7.42 -7.73 29.54
C ASN A 13 -7.14 -6.69 30.64
N GLY A 14 -8.04 -5.73 30.75
CA GLY A 14 -7.93 -4.62 31.71
C GLY A 14 -6.87 -3.58 31.40
N LYS A 15 -6.13 -3.71 30.31
CA LYS A 15 -5.04 -2.80 29.92
C LYS A 15 -5.54 -1.70 28.99
N ARG A 16 -4.90 -0.53 29.11
CA ARG A 16 -5.09 0.58 28.19
C ARG A 16 -4.26 0.30 26.93
N VAL A 17 -4.95 0.11 25.81
CA VAL A 17 -4.33 -0.25 24.53
C VAL A 17 -4.43 0.91 23.56
N LEU A 18 -3.32 1.57 23.28
CA LEU A 18 -3.24 2.57 22.22
C LEU A 18 -3.05 1.87 20.87
N CYS A 19 -4.06 1.92 20.03
CA CYS A 19 -4.04 1.30 18.70
C CYS A 19 -3.97 2.37 17.61
N ARG A 20 -2.85 2.41 16.89
CA ARG A 20 -2.65 3.32 15.77
C ARG A 20 -3.25 2.71 14.51
N CYS A 21 -4.32 3.33 14.04
CA CYS A 21 -5.02 2.96 12.81
C CYS A 21 -4.72 3.94 11.67
N ASP A 22 -5.14 3.61 10.47
CA ASP A 22 -5.15 4.53 9.35
C ASP A 22 -6.60 4.90 9.02
N PHE A 23 -7.05 6.02 9.54
CA PHE A 23 -8.36 6.61 9.31
C PHE A 23 -8.28 7.86 8.45
N ASN A 24 -7.23 7.99 7.65
CA ASN A 24 -7.08 9.06 6.69
C ASN A 24 -8.02 8.82 5.50
N VAL A 25 -9.28 9.08 5.73
CA VAL A 25 -10.37 8.83 4.77
C VAL A 25 -10.76 10.10 4.02
N PRO A 26 -11.27 9.99 2.79
CA PRO A 26 -11.79 11.15 2.07
C PRO A 26 -13.11 11.60 2.68
N LEU A 27 -13.24 12.92 2.89
CA LEU A 27 -14.41 13.57 3.45
C LEU A 27 -15.03 14.54 2.42
N ASP A 28 -16.36 14.55 2.40
CA ASP A 28 -17.16 15.61 1.79
C ASP A 28 -17.96 16.26 2.93
N GLY A 29 -17.42 17.37 3.48
CA GLY A 29 -17.88 17.88 4.76
C GLY A 29 -17.63 16.88 5.87
N ASP A 30 -18.69 16.43 6.55
CA ASP A 30 -18.63 15.39 7.58
C ASP A 30 -18.94 13.98 7.04
N ARG A 31 -19.21 13.86 5.75
CA ARG A 31 -19.53 12.58 5.12
C ARG A 31 -18.26 11.88 4.65
N ILE A 32 -18.08 10.65 5.11
CA ILE A 32 -16.99 9.78 4.65
C ILE A 32 -17.41 9.19 3.29
N THR A 33 -16.65 9.50 2.23
CA THR A 33 -16.97 9.05 0.86
C THR A 33 -16.41 7.68 0.52
N ASP A 34 -15.40 7.22 1.27
CA ASP A 34 -14.83 5.88 1.18
C ASP A 34 -14.45 5.40 2.57
N GLU A 35 -15.11 4.37 3.06
CA GLU A 35 -14.91 3.81 4.41
C GLU A 35 -14.06 2.53 4.43
N THR A 36 -13.42 2.18 3.32
CA THR A 36 -12.64 0.95 3.19
C THR A 36 -11.62 0.79 4.32
N ARG A 37 -10.94 1.87 4.70
CA ARG A 37 -9.95 1.87 5.79
C ARG A 37 -10.57 1.63 7.16
N LEU A 38 -11.78 2.13 7.39
CA LEU A 38 -12.50 1.88 8.65
C LEU A 38 -12.89 0.41 8.76
N VAL A 39 -13.46 -0.14 7.70
CA VAL A 39 -13.87 -1.56 7.65
C VAL A 39 -12.65 -2.47 7.82
N ALA A 40 -11.55 -2.16 7.18
CA ALA A 40 -10.32 -2.93 7.28
C ALA A 40 -9.71 -2.95 8.70
N ALA A 41 -9.94 -1.93 9.50
CA ALA A 41 -9.47 -1.85 10.89
C ALA A 41 -10.32 -2.66 11.88
N LEU A 42 -11.55 -3.01 11.52
CA LEU A 42 -12.50 -3.66 12.43
C LEU A 42 -12.01 -4.98 13.04
N PRO A 43 -11.35 -5.89 12.31
CA PRO A 43 -10.88 -7.15 12.90
C PRO A 43 -9.94 -6.94 14.10
N THR A 44 -8.98 -6.03 13.98
CA THR A 44 -8.06 -5.69 15.07
C THR A 44 -8.81 -5.05 16.24
N ILE A 45 -9.68 -4.09 15.98
CA ILE A 45 -10.45 -3.39 17.02
C ILE A 45 -11.36 -4.38 17.75
N LYS A 46 -12.10 -5.22 17.03
CA LYS A 46 -12.99 -6.22 17.62
C LYS A 46 -12.25 -7.25 18.48
N LYS A 47 -11.04 -7.66 18.05
CA LYS A 47 -10.21 -8.58 18.84
C LYS A 47 -9.78 -7.94 20.16
N LEU A 48 -9.34 -6.70 20.13
CA LEU A 48 -8.95 -5.96 21.35
C LEU A 48 -10.13 -5.78 22.32
N ILE A 49 -11.32 -5.49 21.79
CA ILE A 49 -12.55 -5.40 22.58
C ILE A 49 -12.88 -6.75 23.22
N ALA A 50 -12.89 -7.82 22.43
CA ALA A 50 -13.23 -9.17 22.88
C ALA A 50 -12.26 -9.68 23.96
N ASP A 51 -11.00 -9.27 23.89
CA ASP A 51 -9.96 -9.63 24.86
C ASP A 51 -10.00 -8.76 26.14
N GLY A 52 -10.98 -7.87 26.26
CA GLY A 52 -11.19 -7.05 27.45
C GLY A 52 -10.28 -5.83 27.57
N GLY A 53 -9.68 -5.37 26.48
CA GLY A 53 -8.87 -4.18 26.47
C GLY A 53 -9.69 -2.90 26.61
N LYS A 54 -9.07 -1.86 27.12
CA LYS A 54 -9.55 -0.48 27.04
C LYS A 54 -8.93 0.14 25.79
N VAL A 55 -9.72 0.22 24.72
CA VAL A 55 -9.22 0.49 23.36
C VAL A 55 -9.19 1.97 23.06
N ILE A 56 -7.99 2.49 22.88
CA ILE A 56 -7.74 3.92 22.57
C ILE A 56 -7.22 3.98 21.13
N LEU A 57 -8.08 4.41 20.21
CA LEU A 57 -7.73 4.54 18.80
C LEU A 57 -7.10 5.89 18.51
N CYS A 58 -6.11 5.91 17.63
CA CYS A 58 -5.54 7.14 17.12
C CYS A 58 -5.21 7.04 15.64
N SER A 59 -5.25 8.17 14.95
CA SER A 59 -4.92 8.30 13.53
C SER A 59 -4.64 9.74 13.17
N HIS A 60 -3.98 9.93 12.05
CA HIS A 60 -3.95 11.21 11.36
C HIS A 60 -5.09 11.31 10.35
N LEU A 61 -5.39 12.54 9.93
CA LEU A 61 -6.31 12.86 8.84
C LEU A 61 -5.80 14.10 8.11
N GLY A 62 -5.51 13.97 6.82
CA GLY A 62 -5.01 15.07 6.01
C GLY A 62 -3.68 15.65 6.50
N LYS A 63 -3.48 16.93 6.22
CA LYS A 63 -2.26 17.67 6.55
C LYS A 63 -2.60 19.01 7.26
N PRO A 64 -3.19 18.99 8.45
CA PRO A 64 -3.51 20.21 9.17
C PRO A 64 -2.25 20.96 9.61
N LYS A 65 -2.38 22.27 9.79
CA LYS A 65 -1.33 23.15 10.34
C LYS A 65 -1.67 23.55 11.80
N GLY A 66 -2.06 22.58 12.60
CA GLY A 66 -2.58 22.80 13.95
C GLY A 66 -4.02 22.29 14.04
N ALA A 67 -4.74 22.70 15.08
CA ALA A 67 -6.14 22.30 15.24
C ALA A 67 -7.00 22.89 14.11
N ASP A 68 -7.71 22.01 13.41
CA ASP A 68 -8.53 22.34 12.24
C ASP A 68 -9.79 21.46 12.25
N LYS A 69 -10.94 22.06 12.55
CA LYS A 69 -12.21 21.34 12.67
C LYS A 69 -12.62 20.61 11.38
N THR A 70 -12.18 21.08 10.21
CA THR A 70 -12.47 20.42 8.93
C THR A 70 -11.71 19.11 8.76
N LEU A 71 -10.65 18.89 9.55
CA LEU A 71 -9.84 17.69 9.60
C LEU A 71 -9.94 16.99 10.96
N SER A 72 -11.05 17.19 11.69
CA SER A 72 -11.34 16.45 12.90
C SER A 72 -11.73 15.00 12.59
N LEU A 73 -11.39 14.09 13.49
CA LEU A 73 -11.81 12.70 13.44
C LEU A 73 -13.21 12.44 14.02
N ALA A 74 -13.95 13.47 14.42
CA ALA A 74 -15.31 13.32 14.96
C ALA A 74 -16.24 12.51 14.02
N PRO A 75 -16.27 12.76 12.70
CA PRO A 75 -17.07 11.95 11.77
C PRO A 75 -16.67 10.47 11.75
N VAL A 76 -15.38 10.18 11.91
CA VAL A 76 -14.85 8.82 11.97
C VAL A 76 -15.34 8.10 13.23
N ALA A 77 -15.32 8.75 14.39
CA ALA A 77 -15.83 8.18 15.63
C ALA A 77 -17.30 7.81 15.51
N LYS A 78 -18.12 8.67 14.91
CA LYS A 78 -19.54 8.42 14.66
C LYS A 78 -19.74 7.19 13.77
N ARG A 79 -19.00 7.10 12.67
CA ARG A 79 -19.14 5.98 11.74
C ARG A 79 -18.63 4.66 12.32
N LEU A 80 -17.54 4.70 13.08
CA LEU A 80 -17.03 3.52 13.80
C LEU A 80 -18.04 2.98 14.82
N SER A 81 -18.74 3.86 15.52
CA SER A 81 -19.81 3.45 16.45
C SER A 81 -20.90 2.63 15.73
N GLU A 82 -21.30 3.07 14.54
CA GLU A 82 -22.28 2.35 13.72
C GLU A 82 -21.73 1.01 13.25
N LEU A 83 -20.49 0.96 12.76
CA LEU A 83 -19.85 -0.26 12.25
C LEU A 83 -19.57 -1.30 13.34
N LEU A 84 -19.22 -0.84 14.54
CA LEU A 84 -18.95 -1.73 15.68
C LEU A 84 -20.21 -2.15 16.43
N GLY A 85 -21.32 -1.42 16.26
CA GLY A 85 -22.54 -1.66 17.04
C GLY A 85 -22.40 -1.31 18.52
N GLN A 86 -21.42 -0.48 18.88
CA GLN A 86 -21.24 0.06 20.23
C GLN A 86 -20.69 1.50 20.15
N ASP A 87 -20.85 2.22 21.24
CA ASP A 87 -20.38 3.61 21.31
C ASP A 87 -18.84 3.69 21.21
N VAL A 88 -18.36 4.51 20.29
CA VAL A 88 -16.98 4.97 20.23
C VAL A 88 -16.95 6.41 20.67
N LYS A 89 -16.50 6.66 21.90
CA LYS A 89 -16.43 8.01 22.44
C LYS A 89 -15.33 8.80 21.73
N PHE A 90 -15.70 9.95 21.17
CA PHE A 90 -14.73 10.86 20.61
C PHE A 90 -14.13 11.73 21.71
N ALA A 91 -12.83 11.61 21.96
CA ALA A 91 -12.10 12.42 22.93
C ALA A 91 -11.60 13.72 22.26
N ALA A 92 -12.52 14.66 22.05
CA ALA A 92 -12.20 15.95 21.44
C ALA A 92 -11.19 16.73 22.28
N ASP A 93 -10.01 16.96 21.70
CA ASP A 93 -8.92 17.66 22.40
C ASP A 93 -7.93 18.19 21.36
N ASP A 94 -7.79 19.52 21.27
CA ASP A 94 -6.92 20.15 20.27
C ASP A 94 -5.44 19.80 20.48
N THR A 95 -5.06 19.38 21.69
CA THR A 95 -3.70 18.91 22.01
C THR A 95 -3.55 17.39 21.92
N VAL A 96 -4.58 16.69 21.46
CA VAL A 96 -4.68 15.24 21.27
C VAL A 96 -4.67 14.48 22.61
N VAL A 97 -3.67 14.67 23.44
CA VAL A 97 -3.52 14.09 24.79
C VAL A 97 -3.52 15.21 25.82
N GLY A 98 -4.63 15.93 25.89
CA GLY A 98 -4.85 16.98 26.89
C GLY A 98 -5.78 16.50 28.01
N ASP A 99 -6.31 17.45 28.78
CA ASP A 99 -7.15 17.15 29.95
C ASP A 99 -8.40 16.34 29.58
N ASN A 100 -9.06 16.68 28.48
CA ASN A 100 -10.27 15.98 28.05
C ASN A 100 -9.99 14.53 27.64
N ALA A 101 -8.93 14.31 26.87
CA ALA A 101 -8.52 12.95 26.47
C ALA A 101 -8.11 12.11 27.68
N ARG A 102 -7.34 12.67 28.61
CA ARG A 102 -6.93 11.99 29.84
C ARG A 102 -8.11 11.61 30.74
N ALA A 103 -9.09 12.49 30.87
CA ALA A 103 -10.32 12.21 31.61
C ALA A 103 -11.12 11.09 30.94
N ALA A 104 -11.23 11.10 29.61
CA ALA A 104 -11.92 10.06 28.87
C ALA A 104 -11.24 8.69 29.06
N VAL A 105 -9.93 8.62 29.02
CA VAL A 105 -9.16 7.38 29.25
C VAL A 105 -9.36 6.88 30.69
N ALA A 106 -9.29 7.78 31.67
CA ALA A 106 -9.45 7.42 33.09
C ALA A 106 -10.84 6.84 33.41
N ALA A 107 -11.86 7.20 32.64
CA ALA A 107 -13.24 6.72 32.82
C ALA A 107 -13.54 5.41 32.06
N MET A 108 -12.60 4.84 31.31
CA MET A 108 -12.83 3.64 30.51
C MET A 108 -13.02 2.38 31.38
N ASN A 109 -13.95 1.55 30.94
CA ASN A 109 -14.10 0.18 31.40
C ASN A 109 -13.53 -0.81 30.34
N ASN A 110 -13.33 -2.06 30.73
CA ASN A 110 -12.88 -3.10 29.81
C ASN A 110 -13.89 -3.25 28.65
N GLY A 111 -13.37 -3.25 27.43
CA GLY A 111 -14.17 -3.32 26.21
C GLY A 111 -14.66 -1.98 25.67
N ASP A 112 -14.45 -0.90 26.39
CA ASP A 112 -14.77 0.45 25.88
C ASP A 112 -13.80 0.86 24.78
N VAL A 113 -14.29 1.74 23.89
CA VAL A 113 -13.51 2.29 22.78
C VAL A 113 -13.59 3.81 22.78
N ILE A 114 -12.47 4.46 22.71
CA ILE A 114 -12.38 5.89 22.43
C ILE A 114 -11.54 6.16 21.20
N LEU A 115 -11.78 7.28 20.52
CA LEU A 115 -10.96 7.77 19.43
C LEU A 115 -10.40 9.13 19.83
N LEU A 116 -9.07 9.27 19.79
CA LEU A 116 -8.40 10.56 19.99
C LEU A 116 -8.60 11.48 18.79
N GLU A 117 -8.41 12.76 18.98
CA GLU A 117 -8.40 13.73 17.89
C GLU A 117 -7.18 13.53 16.98
N ASN A 118 -7.26 14.06 15.75
CA ASN A 118 -6.23 13.97 14.71
C ASN A 118 -4.83 14.19 15.30
N THR A 119 -3.97 13.18 15.22
CA THR A 119 -2.62 13.24 15.78
C THR A 119 -1.78 14.39 15.19
N ARG A 120 -2.08 14.79 13.96
CA ARG A 120 -1.39 15.90 13.29
C ARG A 120 -1.85 17.29 13.73
N PHE A 121 -2.81 17.40 14.66
CA PHE A 121 -3.05 18.67 15.36
C PHE A 121 -1.83 19.07 16.17
N ARG A 122 -1.01 18.10 16.59
CA ARG A 122 0.30 18.35 17.19
C ARG A 122 1.37 18.42 16.10
N ALA A 123 2.07 19.54 16.03
CA ALA A 123 3.16 19.74 15.05
C ALA A 123 4.30 18.73 15.21
N GLU A 124 4.49 18.18 16.40
CA GLU A 124 5.50 17.19 16.73
C GLU A 124 5.27 15.84 16.08
N GLU A 125 4.02 15.50 15.72
CA GLU A 125 3.66 14.17 15.19
C GLU A 125 4.57 13.75 14.04
N THR A 126 4.68 14.58 12.99
CA THR A 126 5.46 14.25 11.80
C THR A 126 6.97 14.39 12.00
N LYS A 127 7.40 15.00 13.09
CA LYS A 127 8.80 15.19 13.46
C LYS A 127 9.30 14.13 14.45
N ASN A 128 8.42 13.20 14.85
CA ASN A 128 8.72 12.19 15.86
C ASN A 128 9.21 12.80 17.18
N GLY A 129 8.58 13.92 17.59
CA GLY A 129 8.99 14.71 18.75
C GLY A 129 8.84 13.94 20.08
N GLU A 130 9.77 14.15 20.99
CA GLU A 130 9.84 13.41 22.26
C GLU A 130 8.64 13.66 23.16
N GLU A 131 8.22 14.93 23.32
CA GLU A 131 7.14 15.32 24.24
C GLU A 131 5.81 14.68 23.87
N PHE A 132 5.40 14.78 22.61
CA PHE A 132 4.15 14.16 22.15
C PHE A 132 4.21 12.62 22.19
N SER A 133 5.35 12.05 21.89
CA SER A 133 5.56 10.59 22.01
C SER A 133 5.39 10.12 23.46
N LYS A 134 5.91 10.87 24.44
CA LYS A 134 5.69 10.61 25.87
C LYS A 134 4.25 10.78 26.28
N ASP A 135 3.57 11.81 25.78
CA ASP A 135 2.15 12.05 26.04
C ASP A 135 1.30 10.86 25.58
N LEU A 136 1.52 10.39 24.36
CA LEU A 136 0.83 9.21 23.84
C LEU A 136 1.10 7.96 24.68
N ALA A 137 2.35 7.73 25.06
CA ALA A 137 2.71 6.59 25.89
C ALA A 137 2.12 6.65 27.30
N SER A 138 1.92 7.86 27.84
CA SER A 138 1.40 8.07 29.21
C SER A 138 -0.04 7.58 29.40
N ILE A 139 -0.81 7.44 28.36
CA ILE A 139 -2.19 6.94 28.38
C ILE A 139 -2.31 5.46 27.99
N ALA A 140 -1.20 4.77 27.80
CA ALA A 140 -1.21 3.39 27.29
C ALA A 140 -0.34 2.47 28.15
N ASP A 141 -0.81 1.24 28.33
CA ASP A 141 -0.01 0.12 28.87
C ASP A 141 0.59 -0.71 27.73
N VAL A 142 -0.10 -0.73 26.58
CA VAL A 142 0.27 -1.48 25.36
C VAL A 142 0.07 -0.58 24.16
N PHE A 143 1.00 -0.66 23.21
CA PHE A 143 0.86 -0.02 21.91
C PHE A 143 0.67 -1.07 20.80
N VAL A 144 -0.30 -0.82 19.92
CA VAL A 144 -0.58 -1.63 18.73
C VAL A 144 -0.46 -0.76 17.49
N ASN A 145 0.38 -1.17 16.55
CA ASN A 145 0.45 -0.52 15.23
C ASN A 145 -0.30 -1.34 14.19
N ASP A 146 -1.37 -0.76 13.66
CA ASP A 146 -2.18 -1.37 12.58
C ASP A 146 -2.25 -0.47 11.34
N ALA A 147 -1.37 0.51 11.24
CA ALA A 147 -1.33 1.51 10.18
C ALA A 147 -0.12 1.29 9.26
N PHE A 148 -0.22 0.36 8.33
CA PHE A 148 0.87 0.05 7.40
C PHE A 148 1.18 1.22 6.46
N GLY A 149 0.17 1.97 6.02
CA GLY A 149 0.34 3.10 5.10
C GLY A 149 1.29 4.20 5.59
N THR A 150 1.53 4.29 6.90
CA THR A 150 2.47 5.24 7.50
C THR A 150 3.75 4.58 8.02
N ALA A 151 3.89 3.28 7.88
CA ALA A 151 5.00 2.51 8.47
C ALA A 151 6.38 2.87 7.91
N HIS A 152 6.44 3.48 6.73
CA HIS A 152 7.69 3.94 6.09
C HIS A 152 8.20 5.28 6.66
N ARG A 153 7.44 5.90 7.55
CA ARG A 153 7.79 7.17 8.20
C ARG A 153 7.90 6.99 9.70
N ALA A 154 8.83 7.70 10.34
CA ALA A 154 8.96 7.74 11.78
C ALA A 154 8.18 8.95 12.33
N HIS A 155 6.99 8.70 12.88
CA HIS A 155 6.14 9.69 13.53
C HIS A 155 5.97 9.34 15.02
N CYS A 156 5.44 10.28 15.82
CA CYS A 156 5.20 10.02 17.23
C CYS A 156 4.25 8.83 17.45
N SER A 157 3.16 8.77 16.68
CA SER A 157 2.10 7.78 16.88
C SER A 157 2.41 6.38 16.33
N ASN A 158 3.54 6.18 15.65
CA ASN A 158 3.94 4.85 15.14
C ASN A 158 5.34 4.40 15.58
N VAL A 159 6.25 5.31 15.83
CA VAL A 159 7.63 5.01 16.22
C VAL A 159 7.99 5.61 17.58
N GLY A 160 7.83 6.93 17.74
CA GLY A 160 8.25 7.62 18.96
C GLY A 160 7.62 7.07 20.22
N VAL A 161 6.34 6.77 20.18
CA VAL A 161 5.58 6.20 21.31
C VAL A 161 6.19 4.87 21.81
N THR A 162 6.76 4.06 20.93
CA THR A 162 7.32 2.75 21.28
C THR A 162 8.54 2.83 22.20
N LYS A 163 9.19 3.98 22.25
CA LYS A 163 10.33 4.20 23.15
C LYS A 163 9.93 4.29 24.62
N TYR A 164 8.65 4.53 24.89
CA TYR A 164 8.13 4.83 26.24
C TYR A 164 7.07 3.83 26.69
N VAL A 165 6.84 2.75 25.94
CA VAL A 165 5.99 1.62 26.32
C VAL A 165 6.81 0.33 26.24
N ASP A 166 6.58 -0.61 27.15
CA ASP A 166 7.32 -1.87 27.17
C ASP A 166 6.82 -2.87 26.12
N THR A 167 5.54 -2.81 25.81
CA THR A 167 4.90 -3.73 24.85
C THR A 167 4.39 -2.96 23.64
N ALA A 168 5.01 -3.20 22.49
CA ALA A 168 4.61 -2.65 21.20
C ALA A 168 4.48 -3.79 20.20
N VAL A 169 3.26 -4.02 19.71
CA VAL A 169 2.94 -5.13 18.81
C VAL A 169 2.22 -4.64 17.56
N VAL A 170 1.99 -5.52 16.61
CA VAL A 170 1.26 -5.21 15.37
C VAL A 170 -0.17 -5.74 15.41
N GLY A 171 -1.07 -5.03 14.72
CA GLY A 171 -2.43 -5.51 14.46
C GLY A 171 -2.48 -6.45 13.26
N TYR A 172 -3.67 -6.92 12.93
CA TYR A 172 -3.87 -7.89 11.84
C TYR A 172 -3.56 -7.33 10.45
N LEU A 173 -3.87 -6.04 10.19
CA LEU A 173 -3.52 -5.43 8.91
C LEU A 173 -2.00 -5.37 8.71
N MET A 174 -1.29 -4.89 9.72
CA MET A 174 0.16 -4.83 9.68
C MET A 174 0.78 -6.22 9.55
N GLN A 175 0.24 -7.22 10.24
CA GLN A 175 0.72 -8.60 10.17
C GLN A 175 0.62 -9.16 8.75
N LYS A 176 -0.50 -8.95 8.07
CA LYS A 176 -0.66 -9.38 6.67
C LYS A 176 0.36 -8.73 5.74
N GLU A 177 0.59 -7.44 5.90
CA GLU A 177 1.59 -6.73 5.08
C GLU A 177 3.01 -7.27 5.32
N ILE A 178 3.36 -7.57 6.58
CA ILE A 178 4.63 -8.20 6.93
C ILE A 178 4.73 -9.59 6.30
N ASP A 179 3.70 -10.40 6.41
CA ASP A 179 3.68 -11.79 5.91
C ASP A 179 3.81 -11.83 4.38
N PHE A 180 3.10 -10.96 3.67
CA PHE A 180 3.05 -11.00 2.21
C PHE A 180 4.10 -10.10 1.55
N LEU A 181 4.12 -8.82 1.80
CA LEU A 181 5.11 -7.92 1.19
C LEU A 181 6.50 -8.08 1.79
N GLY A 182 6.61 -8.39 3.07
CA GLY A 182 7.89 -8.64 3.72
C GLY A 182 8.38 -10.06 3.48
N ASN A 183 7.71 -11.04 4.04
CA ASN A 183 8.22 -12.41 4.11
C ASN A 183 8.00 -13.24 2.84
N ALA A 184 6.82 -13.20 2.21
CA ALA A 184 6.54 -13.99 1.00
C ALA A 184 7.39 -13.53 -0.18
N VAL A 185 7.68 -12.24 -0.30
CA VAL A 185 8.55 -11.69 -1.35
C VAL A 185 10.01 -12.08 -1.11
N ASN A 186 10.47 -12.06 0.13
CA ASN A 186 11.86 -12.39 0.48
C ASN A 186 12.13 -13.90 0.57
N ASN A 187 11.12 -14.72 0.79
CA ASN A 187 11.18 -16.18 0.91
C ASN A 187 10.12 -16.81 0.00
N SER A 188 10.14 -16.44 -1.26
CA SER A 188 9.12 -16.82 -2.24
C SER A 188 9.18 -18.29 -2.61
N VAL A 189 8.01 -18.88 -2.84
CA VAL A 189 7.89 -20.17 -3.56
C VAL A 189 8.03 -19.87 -5.04
N ARG A 190 8.95 -20.60 -5.69
CA ARG A 190 9.24 -20.40 -7.12
C ARG A 190 8.37 -21.29 -8.02
N PRO A 191 8.05 -20.89 -9.26
CA PRO A 191 8.53 -19.66 -9.92
C PRO A 191 7.95 -18.39 -9.31
N PHE A 192 8.80 -17.37 -9.13
CA PHE A 192 8.41 -16.06 -8.65
C PHE A 192 8.41 -15.06 -9.82
N VAL A 193 7.26 -14.45 -10.07
CA VAL A 193 7.07 -13.46 -11.14
C VAL A 193 6.70 -12.12 -10.51
N ALA A 194 7.41 -11.08 -10.88
CA ALA A 194 7.03 -9.71 -10.55
C ALA A 194 6.51 -8.98 -11.79
N ILE A 195 5.46 -8.18 -11.60
CA ILE A 195 4.86 -7.35 -12.64
C ILE A 195 4.95 -5.90 -12.19
N LEU A 196 5.65 -5.08 -12.94
CA LEU A 196 5.80 -3.66 -12.68
C LEU A 196 5.23 -2.85 -13.83
N GLY A 197 4.38 -1.91 -13.51
CA GLY A 197 3.80 -0.96 -14.45
C GLY A 197 3.81 0.45 -13.88
N GLY A 198 3.01 1.32 -14.47
CA GLY A 198 2.95 2.72 -14.10
C GLY A 198 3.66 3.61 -15.12
N SER A 199 3.69 4.93 -14.87
CA SER A 199 4.09 5.90 -15.88
C SER A 199 5.60 6.14 -15.97
N LYS A 200 6.36 5.97 -14.89
CA LYS A 200 7.75 6.40 -14.81
C LYS A 200 8.67 5.34 -14.25
N VAL A 201 9.75 5.05 -14.99
CA VAL A 201 10.82 4.15 -14.54
C VAL A 201 11.57 4.74 -13.33
N SER A 202 11.72 6.07 -13.27
CA SER A 202 12.40 6.76 -12.17
C SER A 202 11.78 6.48 -10.80
N SER A 203 10.47 6.25 -10.74
CA SER A 203 9.77 5.91 -9.51
C SER A 203 9.95 4.46 -9.07
N LYS A 204 10.51 3.60 -9.92
CA LYS A 204 10.62 2.14 -9.71
C LYS A 204 12.06 1.63 -9.67
N ILE A 205 13.05 2.51 -9.72
CA ILE A 205 14.48 2.13 -9.81
C ILE A 205 14.88 1.13 -8.72
N SER A 206 14.63 1.47 -7.47
CA SER A 206 15.02 0.63 -6.32
C SER A 206 14.21 -0.66 -6.27
N VAL A 207 12.95 -0.61 -6.69
CA VAL A 207 12.09 -1.81 -6.79
C VAL A 207 12.62 -2.78 -7.82
N ILE A 208 12.96 -2.29 -9.02
CA ILE A 208 13.53 -3.11 -10.09
C ILE A 208 14.83 -3.77 -9.61
N ASN A 209 15.75 -2.99 -9.04
CA ASN A 209 17.01 -3.51 -8.52
C ASN A 209 16.81 -4.61 -7.48
N ASN A 210 15.94 -4.38 -6.51
CA ASN A 210 15.69 -5.35 -5.46
C ASN A 210 15.02 -6.63 -6.00
N LEU A 211 14.03 -6.49 -6.88
CA LEU A 211 13.30 -7.63 -7.42
C LEU A 211 14.12 -8.47 -8.39
N LEU A 212 15.04 -7.86 -9.16
CA LEU A 212 15.94 -8.61 -10.02
C LEU A 212 16.83 -9.62 -9.27
N ASP A 213 17.09 -9.35 -7.98
CA ASP A 213 17.84 -10.27 -7.12
C ASP A 213 16.97 -11.45 -6.60
N LYS A 214 15.65 -11.41 -6.78
CA LYS A 214 14.70 -12.32 -6.16
C LYS A 214 13.84 -13.13 -7.14
N VAL A 215 13.50 -12.55 -8.28
CA VAL A 215 12.50 -13.13 -9.20
C VAL A 215 13.12 -14.05 -10.24
N ASP A 216 12.28 -14.94 -10.80
CA ASP A 216 12.60 -15.72 -11.98
C ASP A 216 12.25 -14.98 -13.26
N THR A 217 11.17 -14.20 -13.22
CA THR A 217 10.68 -13.38 -14.33
C THR A 217 10.25 -12.00 -13.84
N LEU A 218 10.63 -10.97 -14.57
CA LEU A 218 10.19 -9.60 -14.35
C LEU A 218 9.43 -9.12 -15.59
N ILE A 219 8.16 -8.78 -15.40
CA ILE A 219 7.27 -8.26 -16.45
C ILE A 219 7.16 -6.76 -16.30
N ILE A 220 7.42 -6.04 -17.38
CA ILE A 220 7.34 -4.57 -17.45
C ILE A 220 6.15 -4.16 -18.31
N GLY A 221 5.34 -3.22 -17.83
CA GLY A 221 4.22 -2.65 -18.55
C GLY A 221 4.04 -1.16 -18.23
N GLY A 222 2.93 -0.60 -18.72
CA GLY A 222 2.62 0.81 -18.51
C GLY A 222 3.54 1.77 -19.23
N GLY A 223 3.43 3.06 -18.91
CA GLY A 223 4.22 4.12 -19.54
C GLY A 223 5.73 3.96 -19.38
N MET A 224 6.17 3.37 -18.26
CA MET A 224 7.60 3.09 -18.03
C MET A 224 8.21 2.13 -19.07
N SER A 225 7.40 1.30 -19.71
CA SER A 225 7.87 0.33 -20.71
C SER A 225 8.44 1.01 -21.97
N TYR A 226 8.00 2.22 -22.29
CA TYR A 226 8.48 2.95 -23.47
C TYR A 226 9.93 3.41 -23.31
N THR A 227 10.36 3.71 -22.09
CA THR A 227 11.77 3.98 -21.81
C THR A 227 12.63 2.75 -22.11
N PHE A 228 12.17 1.55 -21.72
CA PHE A 228 12.84 0.29 -22.06
C PHE A 228 12.84 0.03 -23.57
N GLN A 229 11.72 0.27 -24.25
CA GLN A 229 11.62 0.07 -25.72
C GLN A 229 12.56 1.01 -26.47
N LYS A 230 12.62 2.28 -26.10
CA LYS A 230 13.54 3.26 -26.69
C LYS A 230 14.99 2.90 -26.40
N ALA A 231 15.31 2.47 -25.18
CA ALA A 231 16.65 1.98 -24.82
C ALA A 231 17.08 0.79 -25.68
N HIS A 232 16.14 -0.04 -26.13
CA HIS A 232 16.37 -1.16 -27.01
C HIS A 232 16.45 -0.79 -28.51
N GLY A 233 16.39 0.51 -28.82
CA GLY A 233 16.52 1.04 -30.18
C GLY A 233 15.19 1.27 -30.90
N GLY A 234 14.05 1.14 -30.23
CA GLY A 234 12.73 1.33 -30.83
C GLY A 234 12.32 2.80 -30.98
N ASN A 235 11.43 3.07 -31.95
CA ASN A 235 10.72 4.35 -32.05
C ASN A 235 9.41 4.24 -31.26
N VAL A 236 9.23 5.12 -30.26
CA VAL A 236 8.07 5.15 -29.39
C VAL A 236 7.20 6.41 -29.57
N GLY A 237 7.48 7.21 -30.59
CA GLY A 237 6.69 8.40 -30.96
C GLY A 237 6.56 9.40 -29.82
N GLN A 238 5.32 9.78 -29.50
CA GLN A 238 4.96 10.71 -28.43
C GLN A 238 4.65 10.01 -27.11
N SER A 239 4.99 8.74 -26.96
CA SER A 239 4.79 7.99 -25.70
C SER A 239 5.60 8.60 -24.57
N LEU A 240 5.18 8.32 -23.32
CA LEU A 240 5.93 8.70 -22.14
C LEU A 240 7.34 8.07 -22.18
N VAL A 241 8.37 8.89 -22.13
CA VAL A 241 9.76 8.44 -22.11
C VAL A 241 10.55 9.32 -21.14
N GLU A 242 11.39 8.68 -20.36
CA GLU A 242 12.37 9.35 -19.51
C GLU A 242 13.75 9.18 -20.14
N ASP A 243 14.16 10.11 -21.02
CA ASP A 243 15.41 10.03 -21.77
C ASP A 243 16.66 9.96 -20.86
N ASP A 244 16.59 10.57 -19.68
CA ASP A 244 17.68 10.52 -18.68
C ASP A 244 17.88 9.11 -18.08
N TYR A 245 16.93 8.19 -18.29
CA TYR A 245 16.95 6.83 -17.74
C TYR A 245 17.17 5.74 -18.80
N LEU A 246 17.51 6.10 -20.04
CA LEU A 246 17.78 5.12 -21.10
C LEU A 246 18.97 4.22 -20.75
N ASP A 247 20.06 4.80 -20.26
CA ASP A 247 21.23 4.03 -19.83
C ASP A 247 20.91 3.11 -18.64
N TYR A 248 20.12 3.60 -17.70
CA TYR A 248 19.61 2.80 -16.58
C TYR A 248 18.78 1.60 -17.08
N ALA A 249 17.89 1.82 -18.04
CA ALA A 249 17.08 0.73 -18.62
C ALA A 249 17.95 -0.33 -19.27
N LYS A 250 19.00 0.07 -20.00
CA LYS A 250 19.99 -0.87 -20.57
C LYS A 250 20.72 -1.65 -19.49
N GLU A 251 21.14 -0.99 -18.41
CA GLU A 251 21.81 -1.65 -17.28
C GLU A 251 20.91 -2.67 -16.62
N MET A 252 19.62 -2.39 -16.45
CA MET A 252 18.67 -3.33 -15.84
C MET A 252 18.40 -4.53 -16.73
N MET A 253 18.30 -4.34 -18.04
CA MET A 253 18.19 -5.46 -18.99
C MET A 253 19.43 -6.36 -18.95
N ALA A 254 20.63 -5.75 -18.92
CA ALA A 254 21.89 -6.47 -18.79
C ALA A 254 22.03 -7.20 -17.45
N LYS A 255 21.60 -6.58 -16.36
CA LYS A 255 21.58 -7.19 -15.01
C LYS A 255 20.66 -8.41 -14.99
N ALA A 256 19.47 -8.31 -15.57
CA ALA A 256 18.53 -9.41 -15.66
C ALA A 256 19.15 -10.60 -16.40
N GLU A 257 19.76 -10.37 -17.56
CA GLU A 257 20.44 -11.40 -18.35
C GLU A 257 21.56 -12.06 -17.56
N ALA A 258 22.43 -11.26 -16.91
CA ALA A 258 23.52 -11.78 -16.10
C ALA A 258 23.07 -12.62 -14.91
N LYS A 259 21.89 -12.36 -14.36
CA LYS A 259 21.30 -13.11 -13.25
C LYS A 259 20.41 -14.28 -13.69
N GLY A 260 20.23 -14.49 -15.00
CA GLY A 260 19.31 -15.49 -15.50
C GLY A 260 17.84 -15.17 -15.28
N VAL A 261 17.50 -13.91 -15.02
CA VAL A 261 16.13 -13.43 -14.88
C VAL A 261 15.56 -13.12 -16.27
N LYS A 262 14.38 -13.65 -16.55
CA LYS A 262 13.66 -13.36 -17.77
C LYS A 262 12.95 -12.02 -17.64
N MET A 263 13.46 -10.96 -18.26
CA MET A 263 12.82 -9.66 -18.31
C MET A 263 11.97 -9.55 -19.57
N LEU A 264 10.67 -9.37 -19.40
CA LEU A 264 9.71 -9.22 -20.49
C LEU A 264 9.27 -7.77 -20.60
N ILE A 265 9.43 -7.22 -21.79
CA ILE A 265 8.88 -5.91 -22.17
C ILE A 265 7.83 -6.11 -23.27
N PRO A 266 6.90 -5.16 -23.47
CA PRO A 266 5.86 -5.32 -24.48
C PRO A 266 6.43 -5.58 -25.88
N ILE A 267 5.79 -6.47 -26.63
CA ILE A 267 6.14 -6.81 -28.02
C ILE A 267 5.19 -6.18 -29.03
N ASP A 268 4.07 -5.66 -28.58
CA ASP A 268 3.15 -4.85 -29.34
C ASP A 268 2.49 -3.78 -28.43
N THR A 269 1.96 -2.76 -29.05
CA THR A 269 1.43 -1.58 -28.34
C THR A 269 0.15 -1.10 -29.00
N VAL A 270 -0.84 -0.75 -28.19
CA VAL A 270 -2.03 -0.02 -28.63
C VAL A 270 -1.69 1.47 -28.64
N VAL A 271 -1.84 2.12 -29.79
CA VAL A 271 -1.46 3.53 -29.99
C VAL A 271 -2.61 4.40 -30.45
N THR A 272 -2.55 5.68 -30.09
CA THR A 272 -3.47 6.73 -30.54
C THR A 272 -2.67 7.94 -30.96
N LYS A 273 -3.35 8.89 -31.63
CA LYS A 273 -2.76 10.21 -31.94
C LYS A 273 -3.11 11.27 -30.89
N GLU A 274 -4.05 10.96 -29.98
CA GLU A 274 -4.56 11.88 -28.98
C GLU A 274 -4.84 11.12 -27.67
N PHE A 275 -4.57 11.76 -26.55
CA PHE A 275 -4.83 11.20 -25.21
C PHE A 275 -6.33 11.32 -24.87
N SER A 276 -7.14 10.38 -25.38
CA SER A 276 -8.57 10.33 -25.18
C SER A 276 -9.08 8.89 -25.31
N ASN A 277 -10.06 8.50 -24.51
CA ASN A 277 -10.70 7.19 -24.64
C ASN A 277 -11.35 6.99 -26.01
N ASP A 278 -11.87 8.07 -26.62
CA ASP A 278 -12.60 8.04 -27.87
C ASP A 278 -11.72 8.23 -29.11
N ALA A 279 -10.40 8.44 -28.91
CA ALA A 279 -9.45 8.55 -30.02
C ALA A 279 -9.38 7.24 -30.81
N PRO A 280 -9.33 7.29 -32.15
CA PRO A 280 -9.03 6.13 -32.97
C PRO A 280 -7.73 5.45 -32.52
N PHE A 281 -7.73 4.16 -32.41
CA PHE A 281 -6.57 3.40 -31.98
C PHE A 281 -6.30 2.19 -32.88
N HIS A 282 -5.06 1.77 -32.92
CA HIS A 282 -4.65 0.55 -33.60
C HIS A 282 -3.43 -0.07 -32.89
N VAL A 283 -3.08 -1.27 -33.28
CA VAL A 283 -1.96 -2.02 -32.69
C VAL A 283 -0.77 -1.96 -33.63
N VAL A 284 0.40 -1.66 -33.06
CA VAL A 284 1.68 -1.69 -33.77
C VAL A 284 2.66 -2.61 -33.04
N GLU A 285 3.67 -3.10 -33.74
CA GLU A 285 4.79 -3.77 -33.07
C GLU A 285 5.53 -2.78 -32.15
N ALA A 286 6.01 -3.27 -31.01
CA ALA A 286 6.75 -2.44 -30.09
C ALA A 286 8.01 -1.86 -30.75
N GLY A 287 8.23 -0.58 -30.54
CA GLY A 287 9.34 0.13 -31.18
C GLY A 287 9.13 0.51 -32.65
N CYS A 288 7.95 0.27 -33.20
CA CYS A 288 7.57 0.60 -34.58
C CYS A 288 6.45 1.65 -34.64
N GLN A 289 6.39 2.55 -33.68
CA GLN A 289 5.41 3.62 -33.63
C GLN A 289 5.77 4.71 -34.65
N GLU A 290 4.74 5.36 -35.18
CA GLU A 290 4.93 6.61 -35.95
C GLU A 290 5.30 7.75 -34.99
N ASP A 291 5.89 8.83 -35.51
CA ASP A 291 6.40 9.93 -34.69
C ASP A 291 5.33 10.65 -33.86
N ASP A 292 4.07 10.62 -34.31
CA ASP A 292 2.91 11.20 -33.62
C ASP A 292 2.05 10.15 -32.85
N ASP A 293 2.46 8.90 -32.85
CA ASP A 293 1.80 7.86 -32.08
C ASP A 293 2.10 7.97 -30.58
N MET A 294 1.07 7.76 -29.79
CA MET A 294 1.15 7.71 -28.34
C MET A 294 0.72 6.33 -27.85
N GLY A 295 1.59 5.65 -27.12
CA GLY A 295 1.27 4.36 -26.53
C GLY A 295 0.27 4.51 -25.38
N MET A 296 -0.78 3.68 -25.40
CA MET A 296 -1.87 3.74 -24.43
C MET A 296 -2.05 2.46 -23.65
N ASP A 297 -1.66 1.31 -24.19
CA ASP A 297 -1.78 0.00 -23.54
C ASP A 297 -0.83 -1.01 -24.19
N ILE A 298 -0.59 -2.11 -23.50
CA ILE A 298 0.05 -3.28 -24.13
C ILE A 298 -0.90 -3.90 -25.14
N GLY A 299 -0.35 -4.45 -26.21
CA GLY A 299 -1.14 -5.07 -27.26
C GLY A 299 -1.55 -6.52 -26.95
N PRO A 300 -2.37 -7.13 -27.83
CA PRO A 300 -2.89 -8.47 -27.60
C PRO A 300 -1.81 -9.56 -27.60
N LYS A 301 -0.77 -9.44 -28.40
CA LYS A 301 0.36 -10.39 -28.39
C LYS A 301 1.13 -10.31 -27.07
N THR A 302 1.30 -9.13 -26.52
CA THR A 302 1.90 -8.92 -25.20
C THR A 302 1.05 -9.55 -24.11
N CYS A 303 -0.27 -9.39 -24.15
CA CYS A 303 -1.18 -10.05 -23.21
C CYS A 303 -0.98 -11.57 -23.19
N GLU A 304 -0.89 -12.21 -24.36
CA GLU A 304 -0.65 -13.66 -24.44
C GLU A 304 0.75 -14.05 -23.90
N LEU A 305 1.77 -13.26 -24.23
CA LEU A 305 3.12 -13.47 -23.71
C LEU A 305 3.15 -13.40 -22.17
N TYR A 306 2.47 -12.43 -21.59
CA TYR A 306 2.44 -12.25 -20.14
C TYR A 306 1.60 -13.31 -19.44
N LYS A 307 0.48 -13.74 -20.04
CA LYS A 307 -0.30 -14.88 -19.53
C LYS A 307 0.54 -16.15 -19.50
N ASP A 308 1.28 -16.43 -20.56
CA ASP A 308 2.17 -17.59 -20.61
C ASP A 308 3.26 -17.54 -19.54
N ALA A 309 3.81 -16.37 -19.28
CA ALA A 309 4.82 -16.18 -18.24
C ALA A 309 4.26 -16.37 -16.81
N LEU A 310 2.96 -16.14 -16.62
CA LEU A 310 2.29 -16.21 -15.32
C LEU A 310 1.70 -17.57 -14.98
N LYS A 311 1.34 -18.37 -15.98
CA LYS A 311 0.53 -19.60 -15.80
C LYS A 311 1.06 -20.60 -14.78
N ASP A 312 2.38 -20.73 -14.62
CA ASP A 312 3.02 -21.66 -13.70
C ASP A 312 3.59 -20.99 -12.45
N ALA A 313 3.35 -19.70 -12.28
CA ALA A 313 3.85 -18.94 -11.14
C ALA A 313 3.29 -19.46 -9.81
N LYS A 314 4.13 -19.49 -8.78
CA LYS A 314 3.74 -19.83 -7.40
C LYS A 314 3.73 -18.61 -6.47
N THR A 315 4.47 -17.59 -6.84
CA THR A 315 4.43 -16.27 -6.16
C THR A 315 4.39 -15.20 -7.23
N VAL A 316 3.44 -14.28 -7.11
CA VAL A 316 3.32 -13.12 -7.99
C VAL A 316 3.20 -11.86 -7.15
N VAL A 317 3.98 -10.85 -7.48
CA VAL A 317 3.82 -9.50 -6.97
C VAL A 317 3.52 -8.57 -8.15
N TRP A 318 2.49 -7.75 -8.03
CA TRP A 318 2.09 -6.81 -9.06
C TRP A 318 1.96 -5.39 -8.50
N ASN A 319 2.67 -4.45 -9.11
CA ASN A 319 2.65 -3.03 -8.77
C ASN A 319 2.62 -2.17 -10.04
N GLY A 320 1.51 -1.51 -10.29
CA GLY A 320 1.31 -0.58 -11.41
C GLY A 320 0.57 -1.18 -12.61
N PRO A 321 -0.33 -0.40 -13.23
CA PRO A 321 -1.15 -0.85 -14.36
C PRO A 321 -0.32 -1.01 -15.63
N MET A 322 -0.87 -1.77 -16.61
CA MET A 322 -0.23 -2.07 -17.88
C MET A 322 -0.49 -1.01 -18.95
N GLY A 323 -1.47 -0.16 -18.75
CA GLY A 323 -1.87 0.89 -19.67
C GLY A 323 -2.67 1.98 -18.97
N VAL A 324 -3.32 2.83 -19.77
CA VAL A 324 -4.22 3.90 -19.27
C VAL A 324 -5.56 3.27 -18.90
N PHE A 325 -5.57 2.49 -17.85
CA PHE A 325 -6.72 1.65 -17.48
C PHE A 325 -7.98 2.42 -17.08
N GLU A 326 -7.86 3.70 -16.75
CA GLU A 326 -8.98 4.60 -16.50
C GLU A 326 -9.84 4.80 -17.75
N PHE A 327 -9.24 4.60 -18.92
CA PHE A 327 -9.95 4.60 -20.19
C PHE A 327 -10.33 3.17 -20.57
N PRO A 328 -11.63 2.84 -20.68
CA PRO A 328 -12.07 1.46 -20.98
C PRO A 328 -11.43 0.84 -22.22
N ASN A 329 -11.17 1.62 -23.27
CA ASN A 329 -10.54 1.13 -24.49
C ASN A 329 -9.06 0.78 -24.30
N PHE A 330 -8.42 1.25 -23.24
CA PHE A 330 -6.99 1.04 -22.93
C PHE A 330 -6.77 0.32 -21.59
N ALA A 331 -7.81 -0.37 -21.11
CA ALA A 331 -7.78 -1.19 -19.91
C ALA A 331 -7.54 -2.69 -20.18
N LYS A 332 -7.55 -3.11 -21.43
CA LYS A 332 -7.51 -4.55 -21.80
C LYS A 332 -6.26 -5.25 -21.31
N GLY A 333 -5.12 -4.58 -21.35
CA GLY A 333 -3.85 -5.15 -20.85
C GLY A 333 -3.88 -5.39 -19.35
N THR A 334 -4.35 -4.41 -18.58
CA THR A 334 -4.50 -4.52 -17.14
C THR A 334 -5.53 -5.59 -16.77
N ILE A 335 -6.65 -5.65 -17.49
CA ILE A 335 -7.68 -6.69 -17.32
C ILE A 335 -7.10 -8.08 -17.58
N ALA A 336 -6.34 -8.25 -18.65
CA ALA A 336 -5.72 -9.53 -19.00
C ALA A 336 -4.80 -10.07 -17.90
N VAL A 337 -4.00 -9.20 -17.29
CA VAL A 337 -3.15 -9.56 -16.15
C VAL A 337 -4.00 -9.93 -14.93
N ALA A 338 -5.01 -9.13 -14.59
CA ALA A 338 -5.89 -9.42 -13.47
C ALA A 338 -6.64 -10.74 -13.62
N GLU A 339 -7.17 -11.02 -14.82
CA GLU A 339 -7.85 -12.29 -15.13
C GLU A 339 -6.93 -13.49 -14.99
N GLU A 340 -5.69 -13.39 -15.47
CA GLU A 340 -4.72 -14.47 -15.33
C GLU A 340 -4.37 -14.73 -13.87
N LEU A 341 -4.12 -13.69 -13.08
CA LEU A 341 -3.86 -13.85 -11.65
C LEU A 341 -5.04 -14.47 -10.92
N ALA A 342 -6.27 -14.12 -11.30
CA ALA A 342 -7.48 -14.68 -10.70
C ALA A 342 -7.63 -16.20 -10.94
N GLN A 343 -6.98 -16.75 -11.96
CA GLN A 343 -6.99 -18.17 -12.28
C GLN A 343 -5.90 -18.95 -11.56
N LEU A 344 -4.93 -18.29 -10.96
CA LEU A 344 -3.81 -18.91 -10.24
C LEU A 344 -4.24 -19.33 -8.83
N THR A 345 -4.99 -20.42 -8.72
CA THR A 345 -5.55 -20.90 -7.46
C THR A 345 -4.52 -21.51 -6.50
N ASP A 346 -3.33 -21.86 -7.01
CA ASP A 346 -2.24 -22.49 -6.27
C ASP A 346 -1.01 -21.58 -6.18
N ALA A 347 -1.24 -20.29 -6.16
CA ALA A 347 -0.18 -19.28 -6.08
C ALA A 347 -0.51 -18.23 -5.03
N THR A 348 0.52 -17.63 -4.48
CA THR A 348 0.41 -16.42 -3.65
C THR A 348 0.44 -15.21 -4.58
N THR A 349 -0.67 -14.48 -4.66
CA THR A 349 -0.82 -13.29 -5.51
C THR A 349 -0.94 -12.04 -4.65
N ILE A 350 0.03 -11.14 -4.79
CA ILE A 350 0.18 -9.94 -3.97
C ILE A 350 0.06 -8.71 -4.85
N ILE A 351 -0.91 -7.86 -4.55
CA ILE A 351 -1.14 -6.61 -5.28
C ILE A 351 -0.63 -5.45 -4.42
N GLY A 352 0.31 -4.68 -4.96
CA GLY A 352 0.84 -3.48 -4.32
C GLY A 352 0.55 -2.23 -5.15
N GLY A 353 0.31 -1.11 -4.47
CA GLY A 353 0.03 0.17 -5.11
C GLY A 353 -1.45 0.45 -5.35
N GLY A 354 -1.81 1.73 -5.26
CA GLY A 354 -3.20 2.18 -5.32
C GLY A 354 -3.88 1.88 -6.66
N ASP A 355 -3.19 2.12 -7.76
CA ASP A 355 -3.75 1.92 -9.11
C ASP A 355 -4.02 0.45 -9.41
N SER A 356 -3.09 -0.43 -9.05
CA SER A 356 -3.25 -1.87 -9.23
C SER A 356 -4.39 -2.40 -8.36
N ALA A 357 -4.45 -1.97 -7.10
CA ALA A 357 -5.52 -2.34 -6.17
C ALA A 357 -6.89 -1.86 -6.70
N ALA A 358 -6.96 -0.62 -7.18
CA ALA A 358 -8.17 -0.06 -7.76
C ALA A 358 -8.60 -0.85 -9.01
N ALA A 359 -7.66 -1.16 -9.89
CA ALA A 359 -7.95 -1.96 -11.10
C ALA A 359 -8.53 -3.32 -10.74
N VAL A 360 -7.88 -4.05 -9.85
CA VAL A 360 -8.30 -5.40 -9.42
C VAL A 360 -9.69 -5.36 -8.74
N ASN A 361 -9.91 -4.40 -7.85
CA ASN A 361 -11.19 -4.26 -7.14
C ASN A 361 -12.32 -3.83 -8.07
N ASN A 362 -12.08 -2.86 -8.96
CA ASN A 362 -13.08 -2.38 -9.92
C ASN A 362 -13.49 -3.44 -10.93
N LEU A 363 -12.58 -4.35 -11.26
CA LEU A 363 -12.85 -5.49 -12.15
C LEU A 363 -13.51 -6.67 -11.44
N GLY A 364 -13.70 -6.60 -10.12
CA GLY A 364 -14.33 -7.65 -9.33
C GLY A 364 -13.42 -8.84 -9.02
N PHE A 365 -12.12 -8.70 -9.12
CA PHE A 365 -11.15 -9.78 -8.86
C PHE A 365 -10.47 -9.71 -7.48
N GLY A 366 -10.86 -8.74 -6.64
CA GLY A 366 -10.23 -8.54 -5.33
C GLY A 366 -10.22 -9.79 -4.46
N ASP A 367 -11.33 -10.51 -4.40
CA ASP A 367 -11.47 -11.72 -3.60
C ASP A 367 -10.61 -12.90 -4.09
N LYS A 368 -10.12 -12.84 -5.31
CA LYS A 368 -9.29 -13.88 -5.93
C LYS A 368 -7.80 -13.65 -5.74
N MET A 369 -7.41 -12.51 -5.18
CA MET A 369 -6.03 -12.20 -4.83
C MET A 369 -5.74 -12.64 -3.41
N THR A 370 -4.53 -13.12 -3.15
CA THR A 370 -4.13 -13.55 -1.81
C THR A 370 -4.04 -12.36 -0.87
N HIS A 371 -3.46 -11.26 -1.33
CA HIS A 371 -3.29 -10.03 -0.57
C HIS A 371 -3.31 -8.80 -1.47
N ILE A 372 -4.09 -7.80 -1.08
CA ILE A 372 -4.08 -6.48 -1.70
C ILE A 372 -3.58 -5.50 -0.66
N SER A 373 -2.39 -4.95 -0.89
CA SER A 373 -1.80 -3.98 0.04
C SER A 373 -2.53 -2.65 0.02
N THR A 374 -2.76 -2.11 1.19
CA THR A 374 -3.33 -0.77 1.38
C THR A 374 -2.26 0.30 1.59
N GLY A 375 -0.99 -0.09 1.57
CA GLY A 375 0.12 0.70 2.08
C GLY A 375 0.68 1.80 1.18
N GLY A 376 0.30 1.88 -0.08
CA GLY A 376 0.81 2.91 -1.00
C GLY A 376 2.34 3.00 -1.01
N GLY A 377 2.88 4.13 -0.52
CA GLY A 377 4.32 4.36 -0.43
C GLY A 377 5.07 3.36 0.46
N ALA A 378 4.44 2.90 1.53
CA ALA A 378 5.04 1.89 2.41
C ALA A 378 5.19 0.54 1.68
N SER A 379 4.20 0.16 0.87
CA SER A 379 4.27 -1.05 0.03
C SER A 379 5.44 -0.97 -0.94
N LEU A 380 5.61 0.17 -1.59
CA LEU A 380 6.69 0.41 -2.53
C LEU A 380 8.05 0.30 -1.83
N GLU A 381 8.23 0.93 -0.68
CA GLU A 381 9.48 0.88 0.09
C GLU A 381 9.80 -0.54 0.59
N PHE A 382 8.79 -1.33 0.95
CA PHE A 382 9.00 -2.75 1.25
C PHE A 382 9.53 -3.53 0.04
N LEU A 383 8.96 -3.28 -1.14
CA LEU A 383 9.43 -3.89 -2.39
C LEU A 383 10.82 -3.40 -2.81
N GLU A 384 11.23 -2.22 -2.37
CA GLU A 384 12.60 -1.72 -2.51
C GLU A 384 13.62 -2.43 -1.59
N GLY A 385 13.14 -3.28 -0.67
CA GLY A 385 13.98 -3.99 0.29
C GLY A 385 14.34 -3.16 1.51
N LYS A 386 13.70 -2.03 1.73
CA LYS A 386 13.96 -1.15 2.87
C LYS A 386 13.33 -1.68 4.15
N GLU A 387 13.99 -1.43 5.27
CA GLU A 387 13.39 -1.58 6.59
C GLU A 387 12.41 -0.42 6.82
N LEU A 388 11.20 -0.73 7.28
CA LEU A 388 10.20 0.29 7.58
C LEU A 388 10.24 0.64 9.07
N PRO A 389 10.43 1.92 9.43
CA PRO A 389 10.53 2.33 10.85
C PRO A 389 9.36 1.86 11.72
N GLY A 390 8.13 1.92 11.20
CA GLY A 390 6.95 1.48 11.94
C GLY A 390 6.87 -0.03 12.17
N VAL A 391 7.53 -0.82 11.33
CA VAL A 391 7.67 -2.27 11.52
C VAL A 391 8.81 -2.59 12.48
N VAL A 392 9.96 -1.95 12.29
CA VAL A 392 11.14 -2.13 13.15
C VAL A 392 10.83 -1.81 14.62
N ALA A 393 10.00 -0.80 14.86
CA ALA A 393 9.64 -0.36 16.21
C ALA A 393 8.81 -1.38 17.00
N ALA A 394 8.14 -2.34 16.35
CA ALA A 394 7.41 -3.39 17.04
C ALA A 394 8.35 -4.45 17.63
N ASN A 395 7.92 -5.06 18.74
CA ASN A 395 8.69 -6.10 19.39
C ASN A 395 8.80 -7.37 18.53
N ASP A 396 9.97 -7.98 18.52
CA ASP A 396 10.18 -9.31 17.93
C ASP A 396 9.59 -10.40 18.84
N LYS A 397 9.20 -11.55 18.26
CA LYS A 397 8.81 -12.75 19.00
C LYS A 397 10.00 -13.38 19.69
#